data_5358433404326e9ee4f5c33fe94744d5
#
_entry.id   5358433404326e9ee4f5c33fe94744d5
#
_cell.length_a   1.000
_cell.length_b   1.000
_cell.length_c   1.000
_cell.angle_alpha   90.00
_cell.angle_beta   90.00
_cell.angle_gamma   90.00
#
_symmetry.space_group_name_H-M   'P 1'
#
loop_
_entity.id
_entity.type
_entity.pdbx_description
1 polymer ?
#
loop_
_entity_poly.entity_id
_entity_poly.type
_entity_poly.pdbx_seq_one_letter_code
_entity_poly.pdbx_strand_id
1 'polypeptide(L)'
;MANMSLKKISMPTRVPEQRRHDFLEVAMGYSAEQAIEEAARCLQCKHKPCTGGCPVQVNIPAFIAEVAKGDFAAAYEIIARTSSLPAVCGRVCPQETQCEQRCVRGKNGEPVAIGRLERFVADWYNAHNMSDVTCTW
;
A
#
# COMPACT_ATOMS: atom_id res chain seq x y z
N MET A 1 16.61 1.24 -10.60
CA MET A 1 17.49 0.67 -9.56
C MET A 1 16.67 0.43 -8.30
N ALA A 2 16.90 -0.68 -7.57
CA ALA A 2 16.22 -0.92 -6.30
C ALA A 2 16.68 0.09 -5.24
N ASN A 3 15.75 0.65 -4.49
CA ASN A 3 16.07 1.52 -3.36
C ASN A 3 16.49 0.65 -2.17
N MET A 4 17.75 0.77 -1.75
CA MET A 4 18.33 -0.04 -0.67
C MET A 4 18.19 0.60 0.71
N SER A 5 17.42 1.68 0.86
CA SER A 5 17.15 2.30 2.16
C SER A 5 16.64 1.26 3.18
N LEU A 6 17.20 1.27 4.39
CA LEU A 6 16.80 0.38 5.48
C LEU A 6 15.50 0.81 6.15
N LYS A 7 15.10 2.06 5.96
CA LYS A 7 13.85 2.62 6.53
C LYS A 7 12.79 2.77 5.44
N LYS A 8 11.54 2.54 5.82
CA LYS A 8 10.39 2.84 4.96
C LYS A 8 10.13 4.34 4.89
N ILE A 9 9.48 4.78 3.83
CA ILE A 9 9.05 6.17 3.68
C ILE A 9 8.04 6.49 4.79
N SER A 10 8.26 7.61 5.49
CA SER A 10 7.38 8.05 6.57
C SER A 10 5.99 8.40 6.03
N MET A 11 4.95 7.99 6.75
CA MET A 11 3.58 8.38 6.46
C MET A 11 3.35 9.83 6.88
N PRO A 12 2.99 10.74 5.97
CA PRO A 12 2.58 12.09 6.34
C PRO A 12 1.35 12.06 7.25
N THR A 13 1.37 12.83 8.32
CA THR A 13 0.27 12.92 9.28
C THR A 13 -0.10 14.38 9.54
N ARG A 14 -1.38 14.62 9.84
CA ARG A 14 -1.86 15.94 10.26
C ARG A 14 -1.29 16.30 11.63
N VAL A 15 -0.94 17.56 11.81
CA VAL A 15 -0.40 18.05 13.08
C VAL A 15 -1.45 17.97 14.20
N PRO A 16 -1.04 17.70 15.47
CA PRO A 16 -1.98 17.51 16.58
C PRO A 16 -2.92 18.70 16.81
N GLU A 17 -2.44 19.91 16.60
CA GLU A 17 -3.22 21.16 16.78
C GLU A 17 -4.43 21.24 15.85
N GLN A 18 -4.31 20.70 14.64
CA GLN A 18 -5.40 20.67 13.66
C GLN A 18 -6.35 19.50 13.91
N ARG A 19 -5.78 18.28 14.07
CA ARG A 19 -6.57 17.05 14.14
C ARG A 19 -7.41 16.89 15.41
N ARG A 20 -7.12 17.63 16.47
CA ARG A 20 -7.91 17.62 17.72
C ARG A 20 -9.27 18.31 17.60
N HIS A 21 -9.52 19.05 16.54
CA HIS A 21 -10.74 19.83 16.33
C HIS A 21 -11.74 19.18 15.36
N ASP A 22 -11.40 18.04 14.80
CA ASP A 22 -12.24 17.33 13.82
C ASP A 22 -12.03 15.81 13.87
N PHE A 23 -12.81 15.08 13.08
CA PHE A 23 -12.72 13.62 12.93
C PHE A 23 -12.16 13.21 11.55
N LEU A 24 -11.47 14.11 10.86
CA LEU A 24 -10.83 13.79 9.60
C LEU A 24 -9.65 12.84 9.79
N GLU A 25 -9.32 12.09 8.75
CA GLU A 25 -8.25 11.09 8.76
C GLU A 25 -6.90 11.72 9.15
N VAL A 26 -6.21 11.10 10.11
CA VAL A 26 -4.93 11.61 10.66
C VAL A 26 -3.78 11.35 9.70
N ALA A 27 -3.68 10.13 9.18
CA ALA A 27 -2.68 9.74 8.20
C ALA A 27 -3.10 10.22 6.81
N MET A 28 -2.24 10.98 6.13
CA MET A 28 -2.60 11.63 4.85
C MET A 28 -2.41 10.71 3.63
N GLY A 29 -1.77 9.55 3.79
CA GLY A 29 -1.40 8.69 2.67
C GLY A 29 -0.10 9.13 1.99
N TYR A 30 0.37 8.32 1.04
CA TYR A 30 1.54 8.65 0.21
C TYR A 30 1.15 9.52 -0.98
N SER A 31 2.07 10.38 -1.41
CA SER A 31 2.05 10.93 -2.76
C SER A 31 2.47 9.87 -3.79
N ALA A 32 2.27 10.15 -5.08
CA ALA A 32 2.71 9.25 -6.15
C ALA A 32 4.23 9.00 -6.10
N GLU A 33 5.02 10.06 -5.86
CA GLU A 33 6.47 9.98 -5.75
C GLU A 33 6.89 9.13 -4.55
N GLN A 34 6.28 9.34 -3.38
CA GLN A 34 6.54 8.56 -2.17
C GLN A 34 6.18 7.07 -2.37
N ALA A 35 5.07 6.80 -3.05
CA ALA A 35 4.65 5.43 -3.33
C ALA A 35 5.63 4.72 -4.28
N ILE A 36 6.09 5.38 -5.34
CA ILE A 36 7.09 4.83 -6.28
C ILE A 36 8.42 4.59 -5.56
N GLU A 37 8.86 5.54 -4.74
CA GLU A 37 10.11 5.41 -3.98
C GLU A 37 10.05 4.25 -2.97
N GLU A 38 8.94 4.11 -2.23
CA GLU A 38 8.75 2.98 -1.31
C GLU A 38 8.62 1.65 -2.05
N ALA A 39 7.91 1.62 -3.17
CA ALA A 39 7.77 0.42 -4.01
C ALA A 39 9.12 -0.06 -4.55
N ALA A 40 10.03 0.85 -4.86
CA ALA A 40 11.39 0.53 -5.32
C ALA A 40 12.23 -0.20 -4.25
N ARG A 41 11.83 -0.19 -2.97
CA ARG A 41 12.47 -0.98 -1.91
C ARG A 41 12.15 -2.47 -1.99
N CYS A 42 11.14 -2.89 -2.75
CA CYS A 42 10.75 -4.29 -2.87
C CYS A 42 11.80 -5.09 -3.64
N LEU A 43 12.25 -6.21 -3.07
CA LEU A 43 13.24 -7.09 -3.67
C LEU A 43 12.66 -8.05 -4.71
N GLN A 44 11.38 -8.03 -4.98
CA GLN A 44 10.69 -8.94 -5.92
C GLN A 44 11.02 -10.42 -5.65
N CYS A 45 10.90 -10.85 -4.39
CA CYS A 45 11.33 -12.17 -3.94
C CYS A 45 10.62 -13.30 -4.71
N LYS A 46 11.38 -14.26 -5.20
CA LYS A 46 10.87 -15.43 -5.95
C LYS A 46 9.82 -16.22 -5.18
N HIS A 47 10.02 -16.42 -3.87
CA HIS A 47 9.13 -17.22 -3.01
C HIS A 47 7.98 -16.41 -2.38
N LYS A 48 7.91 -15.10 -2.62
CA LYS A 48 6.81 -14.21 -2.20
C LYS A 48 6.34 -14.43 -0.75
N PRO A 49 7.21 -14.40 0.27
CA PRO A 49 6.81 -14.73 1.64
C PRO A 49 5.73 -13.78 2.19
N CYS A 50 5.73 -12.52 1.76
CA CYS A 50 4.70 -11.53 2.12
C CYS A 50 3.29 -11.94 1.64
N THR A 51 3.17 -12.51 0.43
CA THR A 51 1.89 -13.04 -0.08
C THR A 51 1.34 -14.13 0.83
N GLY A 52 2.20 -15.05 1.31
CA GLY A 52 1.80 -16.07 2.29
C GLY A 52 1.41 -15.51 3.67
N GLY A 53 1.73 -14.26 3.97
CA GLY A 53 1.30 -13.54 5.17
C GLY A 53 -0.03 -12.79 5.00
N CYS A 54 -0.52 -12.66 3.77
CA CYS A 54 -1.79 -12.01 3.47
C CYS A 54 -2.95 -13.02 3.54
N PRO A 55 -4.00 -12.79 4.37
CA PRO A 55 -5.14 -13.71 4.48
C PRO A 55 -5.86 -13.98 3.15
N VAL A 56 -5.92 -13.00 2.28
CA VAL A 56 -6.56 -13.10 0.94
C VAL A 56 -5.54 -13.32 -0.19
N GLN A 57 -4.27 -13.55 0.18
CA GLN A 57 -3.17 -13.90 -0.73
C GLN A 57 -3.00 -12.96 -1.94
N VAL A 58 -3.07 -11.67 -1.70
CA VAL A 58 -2.74 -10.67 -2.74
C VAL A 58 -1.33 -10.94 -3.29
N ASN A 59 -1.18 -10.89 -4.61
CA ASN A 59 0.15 -11.02 -5.24
C ASN A 59 0.97 -9.75 -5.02
N ILE A 60 1.49 -9.61 -3.78
CA ILE A 60 2.12 -8.39 -3.29
C ILE A 60 3.32 -7.95 -4.14
N PRO A 61 4.30 -8.80 -4.50
CA PRO A 61 5.40 -8.35 -5.34
C PRO A 61 4.94 -7.83 -6.70
N ALA A 62 3.88 -8.43 -7.28
CA ALA A 62 3.40 -8.03 -8.59
C ALA A 62 2.76 -6.63 -8.56
N PHE A 63 1.86 -6.33 -7.59
CA PHE A 63 1.26 -5.00 -7.56
C PHE A 63 2.30 -3.92 -7.20
N ILE A 64 3.26 -4.24 -6.31
CA ILE A 64 4.35 -3.31 -5.97
C ILE A 64 5.26 -3.03 -7.18
N ALA A 65 5.48 -4.02 -8.04
CA ALA A 65 6.24 -3.81 -9.28
C ALA A 65 5.55 -2.81 -10.22
N GLU A 66 4.21 -2.85 -10.33
CA GLU A 66 3.46 -1.88 -11.13
C GLU A 66 3.46 -0.49 -10.49
N VAL A 67 3.35 -0.41 -9.15
CA VAL A 67 3.53 0.88 -8.45
C VAL A 67 4.91 1.49 -8.74
N ALA A 68 5.97 0.70 -8.71
CA ALA A 68 7.33 1.16 -8.99
C ALA A 68 7.51 1.68 -10.43
N LYS A 69 6.67 1.23 -11.38
CA LYS A 69 6.62 1.73 -12.76
C LYS A 69 5.73 2.97 -12.92
N GLY A 70 4.92 3.29 -11.91
CA GLY A 70 3.91 4.35 -11.97
C GLY A 70 2.58 3.91 -12.60
N ASP A 71 2.39 2.62 -12.86
CA ASP A 71 1.12 2.07 -13.37
C ASP A 71 0.20 1.65 -12.21
N PHE A 72 -0.48 2.63 -11.64
CA PHE A 72 -1.34 2.42 -10.48
C PHE A 72 -2.64 1.72 -10.82
N ALA A 73 -3.12 1.84 -12.06
CA ALA A 73 -4.30 1.11 -12.53
C ALA A 73 -4.02 -0.40 -12.60
N ALA A 74 -2.92 -0.80 -13.23
CA ALA A 74 -2.49 -2.20 -13.27
C ALA A 74 -2.21 -2.75 -11.86
N ALA A 75 -1.64 -1.94 -10.96
CA ALA A 75 -1.44 -2.33 -9.57
C ALA A 75 -2.77 -2.63 -8.86
N TYR A 76 -3.80 -1.79 -9.07
CA TYR A 76 -5.14 -2.01 -8.52
C TYR A 76 -5.78 -3.30 -9.05
N GLU A 77 -5.71 -3.55 -10.35
CA GLU A 77 -6.25 -4.77 -10.94
C GLU A 77 -5.65 -6.04 -10.34
N ILE A 78 -4.35 -6.02 -10.04
CA ILE A 78 -3.68 -7.15 -9.37
C ILE A 78 -4.23 -7.37 -7.97
N ILE A 79 -4.43 -6.30 -7.18
CA ILE A 79 -5.00 -6.38 -5.84
C ILE A 79 -6.45 -6.87 -5.89
N ALA A 80 -7.26 -6.32 -6.80
CA ALA A 80 -8.68 -6.58 -6.93
C ALA A 80 -9.01 -8.04 -7.31
N ARG A 81 -8.05 -8.80 -7.83
CA ARG A 81 -8.24 -10.24 -8.13
C ARG A 81 -8.60 -11.07 -6.90
N THR A 82 -8.12 -10.67 -5.72
CA THR A 82 -8.30 -11.43 -4.48
C THR A 82 -8.81 -10.60 -3.32
N SER A 83 -8.69 -9.26 -3.36
CA SER A 83 -9.13 -8.33 -2.32
C SER A 83 -10.24 -7.43 -2.84
N SER A 84 -11.42 -7.49 -2.22
CA SER A 84 -12.57 -6.65 -2.58
C SER A 84 -12.57 -5.29 -1.89
N LEU A 85 -11.77 -5.10 -0.84
CA LEU A 85 -11.78 -3.90 0.01
C LEU A 85 -10.38 -3.32 0.26
N PRO A 86 -9.57 -3.09 -0.79
CA PRO A 86 -8.17 -2.69 -0.59
C PRO A 86 -8.02 -1.34 0.14
N ALA A 87 -8.94 -0.40 -0.06
CA ALA A 87 -8.93 0.88 0.66
C ALA A 87 -9.12 0.72 2.18
N VAL A 88 -9.92 -0.27 2.60
CA VAL A 88 -10.10 -0.63 4.01
C VAL A 88 -8.92 -1.43 4.52
N CYS A 89 -8.51 -2.48 3.79
CA CYS A 89 -7.39 -3.34 4.17
C CYS A 89 -6.09 -2.54 4.36
N GLY A 90 -5.79 -1.60 3.47
CA GLY A 90 -4.62 -0.73 3.59
C GLY A 90 -4.61 0.16 4.85
N ARG A 91 -5.77 0.35 5.49
CA ARG A 91 -5.92 1.16 6.72
C ARG A 91 -6.01 0.35 8.00
N VAL A 92 -6.66 -0.83 7.98
CA VAL A 92 -7.05 -1.54 9.20
C VAL A 92 -6.39 -2.90 9.38
N CYS A 93 -5.80 -3.50 8.34
CA CYS A 93 -5.05 -4.74 8.50
C CYS A 93 -3.86 -4.52 9.44
N PRO A 94 -3.59 -5.44 10.38
CA PRO A 94 -2.37 -5.42 11.19
C PRO A 94 -1.18 -5.93 10.38
N GLN A 95 -0.73 -5.15 9.39
CA GLN A 95 0.29 -5.55 8.41
C GLN A 95 1.59 -6.00 9.08
N GLU A 96 1.94 -5.37 10.20
CA GLU A 96 3.13 -5.68 11.01
C GLU A 96 3.14 -7.10 11.57
N THR A 97 1.97 -7.75 11.67
CA THR A 97 1.83 -9.16 12.10
C THR A 97 1.42 -10.10 10.95
N GLN A 98 1.20 -9.57 9.77
CA GLN A 98 0.75 -10.30 8.57
C GLN A 98 1.78 -10.21 7.44
N CYS A 99 1.48 -9.47 6.37
CA CYS A 99 2.33 -9.41 5.19
C CYS A 99 3.69 -8.75 5.44
N GLU A 100 3.73 -7.64 6.18
CA GLU A 100 4.98 -6.93 6.47
C GLU A 100 5.90 -7.73 7.38
N GLN A 101 5.36 -8.50 8.35
CA GLN A 101 6.14 -9.39 9.21
C GLN A 101 6.97 -10.40 8.39
N ARG A 102 6.45 -10.85 7.26
CA ARG A 102 7.11 -11.83 6.40
C ARG A 102 7.99 -11.21 5.32
N CYS A 103 8.07 -9.89 5.27
CA CYS A 103 8.90 -9.20 4.29
C CYS A 103 10.38 -9.43 4.57
N VAL A 104 11.14 -9.87 3.57
CA VAL A 104 12.59 -10.14 3.68
C VAL A 104 13.35 -8.90 4.11
N ARG A 105 12.93 -7.70 3.68
CA ARG A 105 13.55 -6.44 4.09
C ARG A 105 13.52 -6.20 5.60
N GLY A 106 12.51 -6.76 6.30
CA GLY A 106 12.40 -6.66 7.75
C GLY A 106 13.46 -7.38 8.54
N LYS A 107 14.30 -8.22 7.91
CA LYS A 107 15.41 -8.92 8.58
C LYS A 107 16.57 -8.00 8.96
N ASN A 108 16.85 -6.99 8.11
CA ASN A 108 17.99 -6.09 8.26
C ASN A 108 17.59 -4.61 8.35
N GLY A 109 16.31 -4.33 8.48
CA GLY A 109 15.76 -2.98 8.54
C GLY A 109 14.26 -3.02 8.68
N GLU A 110 13.56 -2.01 8.16
CA GLU A 110 12.11 -2.00 8.14
C GLU A 110 11.57 -2.73 6.89
N PRO A 111 10.48 -3.51 7.04
CA PRO A 111 9.80 -4.12 5.90
C PRO A 111 9.31 -3.05 4.92
N VAL A 112 9.01 -3.44 3.69
CA VAL A 112 8.31 -2.57 2.74
C VAL A 112 6.94 -2.23 3.31
N ALA A 113 6.53 -0.97 3.19
CA ALA A 113 5.24 -0.47 3.71
C ALA A 113 4.07 -0.95 2.83
N ILE A 114 3.80 -2.25 2.85
CA ILE A 114 2.86 -2.93 1.95
C ILE A 114 1.45 -2.36 2.10
N GLY A 115 0.96 -2.22 3.33
CA GLY A 115 -0.37 -1.68 3.58
C GLY A 115 -0.52 -0.22 3.15
N ARG A 116 0.53 0.59 3.31
CA ARG A 116 0.52 1.99 2.85
C ARG A 116 0.48 2.08 1.32
N LEU A 117 1.16 1.18 0.62
CA LEU A 117 1.11 1.08 -0.83
C LEU A 117 -0.26 0.58 -1.31
N GLU A 118 -0.84 -0.43 -0.66
CA GLU A 118 -2.20 -0.91 -0.96
C GLU A 118 -3.23 0.20 -0.79
N ARG A 119 -3.16 0.96 0.31
CA ARG A 119 -3.99 2.14 0.55
C ARG A 119 -3.84 3.17 -0.57
N PHE A 120 -2.60 3.52 -0.92
CA PHE A 120 -2.32 4.50 -1.96
C PHE A 120 -2.95 4.09 -3.31
N VAL A 121 -2.73 2.84 -3.72
CA VAL A 121 -3.27 2.31 -4.98
C VAL A 121 -4.81 2.36 -4.99
N ALA A 122 -5.44 1.96 -3.90
CA ALA A 122 -6.90 1.96 -3.78
C ALA A 122 -7.48 3.39 -3.78
N ASP A 123 -6.88 4.31 -3.04
CA ASP A 123 -7.31 5.71 -2.99
C ASP A 123 -7.13 6.39 -4.36
N TRP A 124 -6.00 6.14 -5.01
CA TRP A 124 -5.74 6.65 -6.36
C TRP A 124 -6.76 6.13 -7.36
N TYR A 125 -7.03 4.82 -7.36
CA TYR A 125 -7.99 4.21 -8.27
C TYR A 125 -9.39 4.75 -8.06
N ASN A 126 -9.84 4.86 -6.82
CA ASN A 126 -11.15 5.41 -6.49
C ASN A 126 -11.29 6.86 -6.94
N ALA A 127 -10.26 7.69 -6.75
CA ALA A 127 -10.29 9.08 -7.18
C ALA A 127 -10.40 9.26 -8.70
N HIS A 128 -9.88 8.31 -9.49
CA HIS A 128 -9.85 8.39 -10.96
C HIS A 128 -11.00 7.65 -11.65
N ASN A 129 -11.66 6.69 -10.96
CA ASN A 129 -12.67 5.82 -11.57
C ASN A 129 -14.06 5.92 -10.91
N MET A 130 -14.27 6.78 -9.90
CA MET A 130 -15.57 6.92 -9.24
C MET A 130 -16.60 7.79 -9.98
N SER A 131 -16.33 8.23 -11.20
CA SER A 131 -17.25 9.10 -11.96
C SER A 131 -18.55 8.43 -12.39
N ASP A 132 -18.69 7.09 -12.31
CA ASP A 132 -19.80 6.36 -12.89
C ASP A 132 -20.59 5.44 -11.95
N VAL A 133 -20.41 5.54 -10.63
CA VAL A 133 -21.23 4.77 -9.69
C VAL A 133 -22.50 5.56 -9.37
N THR A 134 -23.49 5.50 -10.25
CA THR A 134 -24.88 5.84 -9.92
C THR A 134 -25.48 4.71 -9.06
N CYS A 135 -25.57 4.90 -7.75
CA CYS A 135 -26.39 4.04 -6.92
C CYS A 135 -27.86 4.25 -7.29
N THR A 136 -28.41 3.35 -8.07
CA THR A 136 -29.87 3.25 -8.25
C THR A 136 -30.39 2.36 -7.11
N TRP A 137 -31.15 2.95 -6.20
CA TRP A 137 -31.92 2.24 -5.17
C TRP A 137 -33.25 1.78 -5.77
#